data_7a9796cd196053f481efbdc008f98403
#
_entry.id   7a9796cd196053f481efbdc008f98403
#
_cell.length_a   1.000
_cell.length_b   1.000
_cell.length_c   1.000
_cell.angle_alpha   90.00
_cell.angle_beta   90.00
_cell.angle_gamma   90.00
#
_symmetry.space_group_name_H-M   'P 1'
#
loop_
_entity.id
_entity.type
_entity.pdbx_description
1 polymer ?
#
loop_
_entity_poly.entity_id
_entity_poly.type
_entity_poly.pdbx_seq_one_letter_code
_entity_poly.pdbx_strand_id
1 'polypeptide(L)'
;MSVLIIGGDKISNLTELLKNLGVTKTTHWDSRRNSTSHKKIPLNTDVVIMLVDFLRHKSMSYFKKSAKKQNISYICTRRGSASIKNEFNKFLQGGSDV
;
A
#
# COMPACT_ATOMS: atom_id res chain seq x y z
N MET A 1 -11.10 1.01 -8.19
CA MET A 1 -9.72 0.60 -7.87
C MET A 1 -9.66 0.11 -6.44
N SER A 2 -9.04 -1.02 -6.23
CA SER A 2 -8.85 -1.61 -4.90
C SER A 2 -7.42 -1.41 -4.44
N VAL A 3 -7.25 -0.91 -3.21
CA VAL A 3 -5.95 -0.61 -2.63
C VAL A 3 -5.76 -1.39 -1.34
N LEU A 4 -4.58 -1.98 -1.19
CA LEU A 4 -4.16 -2.60 0.06
C LEU A 4 -3.12 -1.69 0.71
N ILE A 5 -3.36 -1.30 1.95
CA ILE A 5 -2.42 -0.49 2.73
C ILE A 5 -1.79 -1.38 3.79
N ILE A 6 -0.46 -1.42 3.80
CA ILE A 6 0.28 -2.22 4.79
C ILE A 6 1.06 -1.28 5.70
N GLY A 7 0.82 -1.41 6.99
CA GLY A 7 1.49 -0.62 8.02
C GLY A 7 0.57 0.42 8.64
N GLY A 8 0.96 0.90 9.81
CA GLY A 8 0.22 1.92 10.55
C GLY A 8 -0.97 1.38 11.33
N ASP A 9 -1.47 2.20 12.24
CA ASP A 9 -2.62 1.84 13.09
C ASP A 9 -3.88 2.54 12.68
N LYS A 10 -3.80 3.86 12.60
CA LYS A 10 -4.94 4.71 12.29
C LYS A 10 -4.73 5.32 10.94
N ILE A 11 -5.54 4.88 9.99
CA ILE A 11 -5.42 5.31 8.59
C ILE A 11 -6.70 5.98 8.08
N SER A 12 -7.57 6.42 8.99
CA SER A 12 -8.86 7.01 8.58
C SER A 12 -8.67 8.20 7.63
N ASN A 13 -7.71 9.07 7.92
CA ASN A 13 -7.43 10.22 7.05
C ASN A 13 -6.90 9.76 5.70
N LEU A 14 -6.12 8.71 5.69
CA LEU A 14 -5.55 8.14 4.47
C LEU A 14 -6.62 7.49 3.60
N THR A 15 -7.53 6.74 4.20
CA THR A 15 -8.62 6.10 3.44
C THR A 15 -9.51 7.15 2.80
N GLU A 16 -9.77 8.24 3.50
CA GLU A 16 -10.57 9.33 2.95
C GLU A 16 -9.86 10.02 1.79
N LEU A 17 -8.56 10.27 1.93
CA LEU A 17 -7.75 10.84 0.87
C LEU A 17 -7.80 9.96 -0.39
N LEU A 18 -7.60 8.67 -0.23
CA LEU A 18 -7.62 7.73 -1.35
C LEU A 18 -8.99 7.65 -2.00
N LYS A 19 -10.05 7.69 -1.20
CA LYS A 19 -11.41 7.72 -1.71
C LYS A 19 -11.62 8.93 -2.62
N ASN A 20 -11.10 10.08 -2.22
CA ASN A 20 -11.19 11.29 -3.02
C ASN A 20 -10.37 11.20 -4.31
N LEU A 21 -9.38 10.31 -4.34
CA LEU A 21 -8.55 10.08 -5.53
C LEU A 21 -9.08 8.96 -6.44
N GLY A 22 -10.27 8.43 -6.13
CA GLY A 22 -10.91 7.43 -6.99
C GLY A 22 -10.82 6.00 -6.50
N VAL A 23 -10.31 5.78 -5.29
CA VAL A 23 -10.23 4.44 -4.73
C VAL A 23 -11.61 4.02 -4.23
N THR A 24 -12.09 2.86 -4.67
CA THR A 24 -13.39 2.35 -4.31
C THR A 24 -13.37 1.38 -3.15
N LYS A 25 -12.27 0.66 -2.97
CA LYS A 25 -12.12 -0.31 -1.89
C LYS A 25 -10.74 -0.19 -1.27
N THR A 26 -10.70 -0.12 0.06
CA THR A 26 -9.45 -0.04 0.82
C THR A 26 -9.40 -1.18 1.83
N THR A 27 -8.30 -1.91 1.85
CA THR A 27 -8.02 -2.94 2.84
C THR A 27 -6.78 -2.50 3.61
N HIS A 28 -6.79 -2.63 4.92
CA HIS A 28 -5.68 -2.23 5.76
C HIS A 28 -5.14 -3.42 6.55
N TRP A 29 -3.84 -3.67 6.41
CA TRP A 29 -3.12 -4.64 7.23
C TRP A 29 -2.20 -3.88 8.15
N ASP A 30 -2.54 -3.90 9.43
CA ASP A 30 -1.71 -3.26 10.41
C ASP A 30 -0.44 -4.12 10.63
N SER A 31 0.68 -3.46 10.89
CA SER A 31 1.98 -4.12 10.98
C SER A 31 2.31 -4.64 12.39
N ARG A 32 1.40 -4.51 13.34
CA ARG A 32 1.64 -4.92 14.71
C ARG A 32 1.69 -6.43 14.91
N ARG A 33 1.02 -7.18 14.05
CA ARG A 33 0.92 -8.63 14.19
C ARG A 33 1.90 -9.33 13.28
N ASN A 34 2.63 -10.29 13.81
CA ASN A 34 3.58 -11.08 13.04
C ASN A 34 2.93 -11.82 11.88
N SER A 35 1.64 -12.15 12.01
CA SER A 35 0.91 -12.82 10.95
C SER A 35 0.80 -12.01 9.66
N THR A 36 0.96 -10.69 9.74
CA THR A 36 0.89 -9.83 8.55
C THR A 36 2.00 -10.13 7.55
N SER A 37 3.19 -10.47 8.05
CA SER A 37 4.34 -10.71 7.17
C SER A 37 4.21 -11.96 6.29
N HIS A 38 3.24 -12.81 6.55
CA HIS A 38 3.04 -14.04 5.79
C HIS A 38 1.74 -14.06 5.00
N LYS A 39 0.97 -12.99 5.05
CA LYS A 39 -0.30 -12.92 4.33
C LYS A 39 -0.07 -12.76 2.84
N LYS A 40 -0.88 -13.45 2.07
CA LYS A 40 -0.88 -13.30 0.62
C LYS A 40 -1.69 -12.08 0.21
N ILE A 41 -1.18 -11.30 -0.72
CA ILE A 41 -1.90 -10.14 -1.24
C ILE A 41 -3.14 -10.62 -1.99
N PRO A 42 -4.34 -10.07 -1.71
CA PRO A 42 -5.55 -10.46 -2.43
C PRO A 42 -5.40 -10.23 -3.93
N LEU A 43 -5.84 -11.19 -4.72
CA LEU A 43 -5.68 -11.15 -6.17
C LEU A 43 -6.42 -9.99 -6.85
N ASN A 44 -7.45 -9.47 -6.21
CA ASN A 44 -8.22 -8.35 -6.75
C ASN A 44 -7.66 -6.98 -6.35
N THR A 45 -6.45 -6.94 -5.82
CA THR A 45 -5.80 -5.69 -5.44
C THR A 45 -5.19 -5.04 -6.67
N ASP A 46 -5.45 -3.76 -6.87
CA ASP A 46 -4.87 -3.00 -7.98
C ASP A 46 -3.52 -2.41 -7.63
N VAL A 47 -3.36 -1.94 -6.40
CA VAL A 47 -2.10 -1.39 -5.94
C VAL A 47 -1.93 -1.62 -4.44
N VAL A 48 -0.68 -1.85 -4.03
CA VAL A 48 -0.32 -2.01 -2.62
C VAL A 48 0.45 -0.77 -2.18
N ILE A 49 0.01 -0.15 -1.10
CA ILE A 49 0.71 0.99 -0.51
C ILE A 49 1.39 0.50 0.77
N MET A 50 2.72 0.59 0.79
CA MET A 50 3.50 0.21 1.97
C MET A 50 3.96 1.46 2.71
N LEU A 51 3.57 1.57 3.97
CA LEU A 51 3.95 2.69 4.82
C LEU A 51 5.28 2.36 5.49
N VAL A 52 6.37 2.84 4.90
CA VAL A 52 7.73 2.45 5.28
C VAL A 52 8.08 2.78 6.72
N ASP A 53 7.44 3.78 7.32
CA ASP A 53 7.67 4.15 8.72
C ASP A 53 7.26 3.05 9.70
N PHE A 54 6.41 2.14 9.27
CA PHE A 54 5.83 1.10 10.11
C PHE A 54 6.21 -0.31 9.71
N LEU A 55 7.09 -0.47 8.72
CA LEU A 55 7.42 -1.79 8.20
C LEU A 55 8.90 -2.08 8.36
N ARG A 56 9.22 -3.32 8.70
CA ARG A 56 10.60 -3.80 8.74
C ARG A 56 11.04 -4.18 7.33
N HIS A 57 12.35 -4.15 7.10
CA HIS A 57 12.95 -4.50 5.82
C HIS A 57 12.48 -5.85 5.28
N LYS A 58 12.43 -6.84 6.15
CA LYS A 58 12.00 -8.19 5.75
C LYS A 58 10.58 -8.21 5.23
N SER A 59 9.68 -7.51 5.93
CA SER A 59 8.27 -7.43 5.52
C SER A 59 8.14 -6.70 4.19
N MET A 60 8.85 -5.60 4.03
CA MET A 60 8.82 -4.84 2.79
C MET A 60 9.31 -5.68 1.62
N SER A 61 10.43 -6.37 1.79
CA SER A 61 10.97 -7.26 0.74
C SER A 61 9.99 -8.35 0.37
N TYR A 62 9.36 -8.95 1.36
CA TYR A 62 8.37 -10.00 1.15
C TYR A 62 7.20 -9.49 0.29
N PHE A 63 6.63 -8.35 0.66
CA PHE A 63 5.48 -7.81 -0.04
C PHE A 63 5.83 -7.27 -1.42
N LYS A 64 7.01 -6.70 -1.59
CA LYS A 64 7.48 -6.30 -2.92
C LYS A 64 7.58 -7.49 -3.86
N LYS A 65 8.16 -8.58 -3.40
CA LYS A 65 8.28 -9.80 -4.18
C LYS A 65 6.90 -10.40 -4.48
N SER A 66 6.01 -10.42 -3.49
CA SER A 66 4.65 -10.93 -3.67
C SER A 66 3.89 -10.12 -4.70
N ALA A 67 3.98 -8.80 -4.64
CA ALA A 67 3.30 -7.92 -5.60
C ALA A 67 3.83 -8.16 -7.01
N LYS A 68 5.14 -8.23 -7.18
CA LYS A 68 5.75 -8.50 -8.49
C LYS A 68 5.31 -9.84 -9.05
N LYS A 69 5.27 -10.85 -8.20
CA LYS A 69 4.86 -12.20 -8.60
C LYS A 69 3.42 -12.25 -9.08
N GLN A 70 2.57 -11.40 -8.53
CA GLN A 70 1.16 -11.32 -8.88
C GLN A 70 0.85 -10.24 -9.92
N ASN A 71 1.88 -9.56 -10.42
CA ASN A 71 1.73 -8.43 -11.35
C ASN A 71 0.89 -7.30 -10.76
N ILE A 72 1.05 -7.06 -9.47
CA ILE A 72 0.37 -5.97 -8.77
C ILE A 72 1.36 -4.84 -8.54
N SER A 73 0.98 -3.63 -8.86
CA SER A 73 1.81 -2.45 -8.61
C SER A 73 1.90 -2.16 -7.12
N TYR A 74 3.02 -1.57 -6.69
CA TYR A 74 3.18 -1.19 -5.29
C TYR A 74 3.79 0.20 -5.18
N ILE A 75 3.50 0.86 -4.07
CA ILE A 75 4.01 2.17 -3.72
C ILE A 75 4.61 2.07 -2.33
N CYS A 76 5.84 2.57 -2.17
CA CYS A 76 6.47 2.68 -0.85
C CYS A 76 6.51 4.16 -0.50
N THR A 77 5.89 4.53 0.60
CA THR A 77 5.82 5.93 1.01
C THR A 77 5.80 6.04 2.52
N ARG A 78 6.12 7.22 3.02
CA ARG A 78 5.97 7.52 4.44
C ARG A 78 4.51 7.87 4.72
N ARG A 79 4.11 7.72 5.98
CA ARG A 79 2.79 8.19 6.38
C ARG A 79 2.78 9.71 6.23
N GLY A 80 1.69 10.26 5.83
CA GLY A 80 1.57 11.69 5.62
C GLY A 80 0.80 11.94 4.35
N SER A 81 -0.23 12.76 4.43
CA SER A 81 -1.13 12.99 3.30
C SER A 81 -0.40 13.48 2.07
N ALA A 82 0.57 14.38 2.24
CA ALA A 82 1.31 14.95 1.11
C ALA A 82 2.14 13.89 0.38
N SER A 83 2.88 13.07 1.13
CA SER A 83 3.71 12.02 0.54
C SER A 83 2.88 10.99 -0.20
N ILE A 84 1.79 10.56 0.43
CA ILE A 84 0.90 9.55 -0.15
C ILE A 84 0.23 10.09 -1.40
N LYS A 85 -0.24 11.33 -1.35
CA LYS A 85 -0.87 11.98 -2.49
C LYS A 85 0.09 12.08 -3.68
N ASN A 86 1.32 12.49 -3.43
CA ASN A 86 2.34 12.60 -4.48
C ASN A 86 2.64 11.25 -5.12
N GLU A 87 2.89 10.24 -4.30
CA GLU A 87 3.22 8.91 -4.81
C GLU A 87 2.06 8.27 -5.54
N PHE A 88 0.85 8.45 -5.03
CA PHE A 88 -0.33 7.90 -5.66
C PHE A 88 -0.62 8.59 -6.99
N ASN A 89 -0.44 9.90 -7.07
CA ASN A 89 -0.60 10.64 -8.32
C ASN A 89 0.41 10.19 -9.37
N LYS A 90 1.65 9.94 -8.98
CA LYS A 90 2.65 9.38 -9.88
C LYS A 90 2.21 8.03 -10.43
N PHE A 91 1.67 7.19 -9.57
CA PHE A 91 1.15 5.89 -9.97
C PHE A 91 0.01 6.04 -10.98
N LEU A 92 -0.93 6.96 -10.73
CA LEU A 92 -2.06 7.19 -11.62
C LEU A 92 -1.62 7.70 -12.99
N GLN A 93 -0.49 8.42 -13.04
CA GLN A 93 0.06 8.93 -14.30
C GLN A 93 0.93 7.90 -15.03
N GLY A 94 0.97 6.67 -14.54
CA GLY A 94 1.76 5.62 -15.13
C GLY A 94 3.23 5.62 -14.73
N GLY A 95 3.61 6.44 -13.78
CA GLY A 95 4.98 6.54 -13.30
C GLY A 95 5.31 5.62 -12.15
N SER A 96 4.80 4.40 -12.17
CA SER A 96 5.10 3.46 -11.09
C SER A 96 6.54 3.00 -11.16
N ASP A 97 7.18 2.89 -10.01
CA ASP A 97 8.57 2.46 -9.88
C ASP A 97 8.69 0.95 -9.83
N VAL A 98 8.25 0.33 -10.81
CA VAL A 98 8.34 -1.12 -10.82
C VAL A 98 9.67 -1.56 -11.40
#